data_eac289ee1de336708962d80a8e1f1907
#
_entry.id   eac289ee1de336708962d80a8e1f1907
#
_cell.length_a   1.000
_cell.length_b   1.000
_cell.length_c   1.000
_cell.angle_alpha   90.00
_cell.angle_beta   90.00
_cell.angle_gamma   90.00
#
_symmetry.space_group_name_H-M   'P 1'
#
loop_
_entity.id
_entity.type
_entity.pdbx_description
1 polymer ?
#
loop_
_entity_poly.entity_id
_entity_poly.type
_entity_poly.pdbx_seq_one_letter_code
_entity_poly.pdbx_strand_id
1 'polypeptide(L)'
;MGRPRLGIALGSGSARGWAHIGVLRALQAAVLEPDLVCGTSIGAFVGAAYASGDLDRLETWVRGLTRRDVLGFFDVGVAGGLIKGEKLLSFASEAFLDEDFSALDRPFACVATDLANGREVWLKEGSVAEAVRASIALPGLFAPHCVDDRVLVDGGLVNPVPVSLCRALGAEVVIAVDLSLDVINHRYRRGEQAAATTGWRGRIGRWLGRRSGDDPYRPSLPDVLSSSIAIMQGRISRSRLAGEPADVLITPRLAHLGPLDYHRGEEAMAAGHKAAEHMLPLLHSHLEPFL
;
A
#
# COMPACT_ATOMS: atom_id res chain seq x y z
N MET A 1 -19.31 7.18 -29.30
CA MET A 1 -18.23 6.33 -28.72
C MET A 1 -18.59 6.13 -27.27
N GLY A 2 -18.41 4.93 -26.69
CA GLY A 2 -18.71 4.72 -25.27
C GLY A 2 -17.66 5.41 -24.38
N ARG A 3 -17.95 5.58 -23.08
CA ARG A 3 -16.99 6.05 -22.06
C ARG A 3 -15.71 5.18 -22.12
N PRO A 4 -14.50 5.77 -22.06
CA PRO A 4 -13.25 5.00 -22.04
C PRO A 4 -13.20 4.13 -20.79
N ARG A 5 -12.59 2.97 -20.92
CA ARG A 5 -12.43 2.04 -19.80
C ARG A 5 -11.44 2.59 -18.78
N LEU A 6 -11.95 2.95 -17.60
CA LEU A 6 -11.19 3.56 -16.51
C LEU A 6 -10.55 2.48 -15.64
N GLY A 7 -9.23 2.49 -15.52
CA GLY A 7 -8.48 1.63 -14.61
C GLY A 7 -7.90 2.40 -13.42
N ILE A 8 -7.77 1.73 -12.27
CA ILE A 8 -7.04 2.29 -11.12
C ILE A 8 -5.89 1.37 -10.71
N ALA A 9 -4.70 1.94 -10.58
CA ALA A 9 -3.48 1.29 -10.11
C ALA A 9 -3.20 1.72 -8.66
N LEU A 10 -3.44 0.83 -7.70
CA LEU A 10 -3.26 1.05 -6.26
C LEU A 10 -1.86 0.61 -5.83
N GLY A 11 -1.03 1.56 -5.43
CA GLY A 11 0.37 1.32 -5.13
C GLY A 11 0.63 0.67 -3.78
N SER A 12 1.88 0.19 -3.60
CA SER A 12 2.40 -0.31 -2.33
C SER A 12 2.55 0.82 -1.29
N GLY A 13 2.58 0.49 0.00
CA GLY A 13 2.74 1.53 1.03
C GLY A 13 2.58 1.10 2.48
N SER A 14 2.39 -0.21 2.76
CA SER A 14 2.13 -0.73 4.10
C SER A 14 0.93 -0.01 4.76
N ALA A 15 0.99 0.39 6.03
CA ALA A 15 -0.12 1.07 6.75
C ALA A 15 -0.68 2.31 6.05
N ARG A 16 0.12 2.98 5.20
CA ARG A 16 -0.33 4.14 4.40
C ARG A 16 -1.36 3.74 3.33
N GLY A 17 -1.43 2.45 3.01
CA GLY A 17 -2.38 1.90 2.04
C GLY A 17 -3.84 2.16 2.36
N TRP A 18 -4.19 2.45 3.61
CA TRP A 18 -5.55 2.86 3.94
C TRP A 18 -5.99 4.14 3.22
N ALA A 19 -5.05 4.94 2.72
CA ALA A 19 -5.35 6.08 1.87
C ALA A 19 -6.07 5.69 0.57
N HIS A 20 -5.86 4.48 0.05
CA HIS A 20 -6.56 3.98 -1.12
C HIS A 20 -8.08 3.94 -0.91
N ILE A 21 -8.54 3.57 0.31
CA ILE A 21 -9.97 3.60 0.65
C ILE A 21 -10.51 5.02 0.47
N GLY A 22 -9.80 6.02 1.00
CA GLY A 22 -10.21 7.43 0.85
C GLY A 22 -10.24 7.90 -0.60
N VAL A 23 -9.26 7.48 -1.42
CA VAL A 23 -9.23 7.78 -2.86
C VAL A 23 -10.45 7.17 -3.55
N LEU A 24 -10.74 5.88 -3.31
CA LEU A 24 -11.89 5.20 -3.91
C LEU A 24 -13.21 5.86 -3.50
N ARG A 25 -13.35 6.29 -2.24
CA ARG A 25 -14.53 7.03 -1.77
C ARG A 25 -14.72 8.38 -2.45
N ALA A 26 -13.65 9.12 -2.67
CA ALA A 26 -13.73 10.39 -3.40
C ALA A 26 -14.15 10.17 -4.87
N LEU A 27 -13.64 9.12 -5.51
CA LEU A 27 -14.05 8.76 -6.88
C LEU A 27 -15.51 8.31 -6.93
N GLN A 28 -15.97 7.49 -5.97
CA GLN A 28 -17.39 7.10 -5.86
C GLN A 28 -18.31 8.31 -5.69
N ALA A 29 -17.94 9.23 -4.80
CA ALA A 29 -18.70 10.46 -4.57
C ALA A 29 -18.78 11.34 -5.83
N ALA A 30 -17.76 11.30 -6.69
CA ALA A 30 -17.73 12.00 -7.96
C ALA A 30 -18.36 11.21 -9.14
N VAL A 31 -18.92 10.03 -8.90
CA VAL A 31 -19.48 9.12 -9.91
C VAL A 31 -18.43 8.72 -10.99
N LEU A 32 -17.18 8.58 -10.56
CA LEU A 32 -16.03 8.23 -11.41
C LEU A 32 -15.45 6.87 -10.98
N GLU A 33 -16.31 5.86 -10.86
CA GLU A 33 -15.87 4.53 -10.45
C GLU A 33 -15.01 3.85 -11.52
N PRO A 34 -13.82 3.29 -11.13
CA PRO A 34 -12.99 2.49 -12.02
C PRO A 34 -13.70 1.21 -12.50
N ASP A 35 -13.53 0.89 -13.77
CA ASP A 35 -14.05 -0.32 -14.40
C ASP A 35 -13.18 -1.54 -14.11
N LEU A 36 -11.89 -1.31 -13.77
CA LEU A 36 -10.94 -2.36 -13.38
C LEU A 36 -9.93 -1.85 -12.35
N VAL A 37 -9.41 -2.77 -11.56
CA VAL A 37 -8.49 -2.47 -10.45
C VAL A 37 -7.22 -3.30 -10.55
N CYS A 38 -6.06 -2.66 -10.42
CA CYS A 38 -4.80 -3.34 -10.24
C CYS A 38 -4.13 -2.89 -8.94
N GLY A 39 -3.53 -3.82 -8.22
CA GLY A 39 -2.93 -3.51 -6.93
C GLY A 39 -1.55 -4.13 -6.72
N THR A 40 -0.75 -3.51 -5.86
CA THR A 40 0.51 -4.05 -5.38
C THR A 40 0.57 -3.96 -3.86
N SER A 41 0.88 -5.06 -3.18
CA SER A 41 0.99 -5.11 -1.72
C SER A 41 -0.31 -4.68 -1.04
N ILE A 42 -0.28 -3.70 -0.14
CA ILE A 42 -1.50 -3.16 0.48
C ILE A 42 -2.51 -2.63 -0.57
N GLY A 43 -2.03 -2.17 -1.72
CA GLY A 43 -2.90 -1.78 -2.84
C GLY A 43 -3.63 -2.99 -3.44
N ALA A 44 -3.03 -4.18 -3.44
CA ALA A 44 -3.71 -5.41 -3.82
C ALA A 44 -4.80 -5.79 -2.81
N PHE A 45 -4.51 -5.64 -1.52
CA PHE A 45 -5.47 -5.91 -0.44
C PHE A 45 -6.71 -5.01 -0.52
N VAL A 46 -6.51 -3.69 -0.64
CA VAL A 46 -7.62 -2.73 -0.78
C VAL A 46 -8.33 -2.89 -2.13
N GLY A 47 -7.57 -3.17 -3.19
CA GLY A 47 -8.10 -3.39 -4.53
C GLY A 47 -9.01 -4.61 -4.62
N ALA A 48 -8.64 -5.71 -3.96
CA ALA A 48 -9.46 -6.92 -3.88
C ALA A 48 -10.78 -6.63 -3.17
N ALA A 49 -10.75 -5.99 -2.00
CA ALA A 49 -11.96 -5.61 -1.27
C ALA A 49 -12.87 -4.66 -2.08
N TYR A 50 -12.29 -3.78 -2.87
CA TYR A 50 -13.08 -2.92 -3.77
C TYR A 50 -13.68 -3.72 -4.93
N ALA A 51 -12.92 -4.65 -5.50
CA ALA A 51 -13.37 -5.46 -6.63
C ALA A 51 -14.45 -6.48 -6.25
N SER A 52 -14.47 -6.95 -5.00
CA SER A 52 -15.51 -7.83 -4.44
C SER A 52 -16.76 -7.06 -3.94
N GLY A 53 -16.77 -5.72 -3.98
CA GLY A 53 -17.88 -4.92 -3.45
C GLY A 53 -17.83 -4.69 -1.93
N ASP A 54 -16.81 -5.17 -1.23
CA ASP A 54 -16.71 -5.17 0.25
C ASP A 54 -15.93 -3.97 0.83
N LEU A 55 -15.81 -2.88 0.08
CA LEU A 55 -15.09 -1.69 0.56
C LEU A 55 -15.65 -1.14 1.87
N ASP A 56 -16.97 -1.22 2.10
CA ASP A 56 -17.63 -0.76 3.33
C ASP A 56 -17.20 -1.59 4.54
N ARG A 57 -17.09 -2.92 4.37
CA ARG A 57 -16.63 -3.83 5.44
C ARG A 57 -15.17 -3.56 5.77
N LEU A 58 -14.33 -3.37 4.74
CA LEU A 58 -12.92 -3.04 4.93
C LEU A 58 -12.77 -1.70 5.66
N GLU A 59 -13.49 -0.66 5.24
CA GLU A 59 -13.42 0.65 5.89
C GLU A 59 -13.83 0.59 7.36
N THR A 60 -14.93 -0.11 7.66
CA THR A 60 -15.42 -0.30 9.03
C THR A 60 -14.38 -0.99 9.90
N TRP A 61 -13.76 -2.05 9.38
CA TRP A 61 -12.70 -2.76 10.08
C TRP A 61 -11.48 -1.88 10.32
N VAL A 62 -11.02 -1.15 9.31
CA VAL A 62 -9.85 -0.24 9.42
C VAL A 62 -10.10 0.85 10.47
N ARG A 63 -11.32 1.40 10.56
CA ARG A 63 -11.70 2.38 11.59
C ARG A 63 -11.69 1.80 13.00
N GLY A 64 -11.95 0.49 13.14
CA GLY A 64 -11.94 -0.23 14.41
C GLY A 64 -10.54 -0.65 14.89
N LEU A 65 -9.50 -0.55 14.05
CA LEU A 65 -8.17 -1.03 14.38
C LEU A 65 -7.52 -0.25 15.53
N THR A 66 -7.14 -0.97 16.57
CA THR A 66 -6.39 -0.42 17.71
C THR A 66 -4.91 -0.77 17.62
N ARG A 67 -4.06 -0.09 18.42
CA ARG A 67 -2.64 -0.46 18.53
C ARG A 67 -2.42 -1.90 19.03
N ARG A 68 -3.36 -2.45 19.81
CA ARG A 68 -3.28 -3.83 20.31
C ARG A 68 -3.53 -4.82 19.16
N ASP A 69 -4.50 -4.52 18.31
CA ASP A 69 -4.80 -5.36 17.14
C ASP A 69 -3.61 -5.39 16.18
N VAL A 70 -3.01 -4.24 15.94
CA VAL A 70 -1.79 -4.13 15.11
C VAL A 70 -0.66 -4.97 15.69
N LEU A 71 -0.41 -4.91 17.01
CA LEU A 71 0.57 -5.78 17.66
C LEU A 71 0.21 -7.26 17.54
N GLY A 72 -1.09 -7.60 17.55
CA GLY A 72 -1.59 -8.96 17.36
C GLY A 72 -1.38 -9.49 15.93
N PHE A 73 -1.28 -8.61 14.90
CA PHE A 73 -0.95 -9.03 13.54
C PHE A 73 0.50 -9.51 13.41
N PHE A 74 1.37 -9.07 14.31
CA PHE A 74 2.80 -9.38 14.32
C PHE A 74 3.11 -10.58 15.24
N ASP A 75 2.35 -11.68 15.14
CA ASP A 75 2.66 -12.92 15.85
C ASP A 75 4.00 -13.47 15.36
N VAL A 76 5.00 -13.38 16.24
CA VAL A 76 6.36 -13.85 15.98
C VAL A 76 6.35 -15.37 15.93
N GLY A 77 6.46 -15.94 14.75
CA GLY A 77 6.69 -17.37 14.58
C GLY A 77 8.07 -17.75 15.15
N VAL A 78 8.11 -18.74 16.02
CA VAL A 78 9.32 -19.21 16.73
C VAL A 78 10.41 -19.75 15.78
N ALA A 79 10.11 -20.01 14.51
CA ALA A 79 11.05 -20.47 13.51
C ALA A 79 11.29 -19.38 12.44
N GLY A 80 12.36 -18.59 12.60
CA GLY A 80 12.85 -17.70 11.57
C GLY A 80 12.52 -16.22 11.69
N GLY A 81 11.82 -15.76 12.75
CA GLY A 81 11.60 -14.32 13.03
C GLY A 81 10.68 -13.59 12.04
N LEU A 82 10.01 -14.31 11.14
CA LEU A 82 9.07 -13.74 10.18
C LEU A 82 7.65 -13.83 10.72
N ILE A 83 6.91 -12.75 10.56
CA ILE A 83 5.51 -12.66 10.93
C ILE A 83 4.71 -13.50 9.93
N LYS A 84 3.86 -14.39 10.43
CA LYS A 84 3.03 -15.19 9.53
C LYS A 84 1.92 -14.37 8.88
N GLY A 85 1.47 -13.28 9.51
CA GLY A 85 0.38 -12.42 9.00
C GLY A 85 -0.97 -13.12 8.93
N GLU A 86 -1.10 -14.29 9.57
CA GLU A 86 -2.28 -15.15 9.49
C GLU A 86 -3.55 -14.44 9.95
N LYS A 87 -3.46 -13.60 10.99
CA LYS A 87 -4.63 -12.86 11.50
C LYS A 87 -5.13 -11.76 10.57
N LEU A 88 -4.21 -11.08 9.88
CA LEU A 88 -4.60 -10.09 8.87
C LEU A 88 -5.31 -10.76 7.71
N LEU A 89 -4.79 -11.91 7.31
CA LEU A 89 -5.32 -12.67 6.18
C LEU A 89 -6.56 -13.47 6.54
N SER A 90 -6.64 -14.04 7.76
CA SER A 90 -7.87 -14.75 8.19
C SER A 90 -9.05 -13.79 8.24
N PHE A 91 -8.84 -12.57 8.76
CA PHE A 91 -9.89 -11.55 8.67
C PHE A 91 -10.26 -11.24 7.22
N ALA A 92 -9.27 -11.10 6.36
CA ALA A 92 -9.50 -10.79 4.95
C ALA A 92 -10.20 -11.93 4.21
N SER A 93 -9.77 -13.19 4.41
CA SER A 93 -10.41 -14.35 3.78
C SER A 93 -11.84 -14.57 4.27
N GLU A 94 -12.09 -14.44 5.57
CA GLU A 94 -13.44 -14.53 6.13
C GLU A 94 -14.36 -13.38 5.69
N ALA A 95 -13.78 -12.22 5.34
CA ALA A 95 -14.54 -11.01 5.06
C ALA A 95 -14.81 -10.81 3.56
N PHE A 96 -13.82 -11.02 2.66
CA PHE A 96 -13.92 -10.61 1.26
C PHE A 96 -12.91 -11.24 0.29
N LEU A 97 -12.04 -12.16 0.72
CA LEU A 97 -11.03 -12.76 -0.16
C LEU A 97 -11.28 -14.23 -0.49
N ASP A 98 -12.34 -14.85 0.02
CA ASP A 98 -12.61 -16.28 -0.16
C ASP A 98 -13.20 -16.62 -1.55
N GLU A 99 -13.02 -15.71 -2.52
CA GLU A 99 -13.55 -15.84 -3.86
C GLU A 99 -12.45 -16.11 -4.89
N ASP A 100 -12.87 -16.67 -6.03
CA ASP A 100 -12.06 -16.73 -7.24
C ASP A 100 -12.13 -15.41 -8.01
N PHE A 101 -11.07 -15.03 -8.74
CA PHE A 101 -11.07 -13.83 -9.56
C PHE A 101 -12.27 -13.73 -10.52
N SER A 102 -12.81 -14.83 -10.97
CA SER A 102 -13.97 -14.89 -11.87
C SER A 102 -15.29 -14.50 -11.20
N ALA A 103 -15.36 -14.53 -9.87
CA ALA A 103 -16.55 -14.19 -9.09
C ALA A 103 -16.61 -12.72 -8.69
N LEU A 104 -15.53 -11.95 -8.88
CA LEU A 104 -15.45 -10.55 -8.50
C LEU A 104 -16.38 -9.66 -9.34
N ASP A 105 -16.98 -8.67 -8.72
CA ASP A 105 -17.85 -7.68 -9.38
C ASP A 105 -17.14 -6.87 -10.47
N ARG A 106 -15.80 -6.70 -10.30
CA ARG A 106 -14.94 -5.95 -11.22
C ARG A 106 -13.67 -6.73 -11.54
N PRO A 107 -13.14 -6.62 -12.78
CA PRO A 107 -11.83 -7.16 -13.10
C PRO A 107 -10.76 -6.65 -12.16
N PHE A 108 -10.05 -7.57 -11.54
CA PHE A 108 -8.96 -7.31 -10.61
C PHE A 108 -7.70 -8.08 -11.04
N ALA A 109 -6.53 -7.51 -10.76
CA ALA A 109 -5.26 -8.24 -10.80
C ALA A 109 -4.27 -7.62 -9.81
N CYS A 110 -3.32 -8.40 -9.37
CA CYS A 110 -2.26 -7.90 -8.51
C CYS A 110 -0.87 -8.37 -8.93
N VAL A 111 0.14 -7.66 -8.44
CA VAL A 111 1.55 -7.94 -8.75
C VAL A 111 2.20 -8.65 -7.57
N ALA A 112 2.96 -9.70 -7.87
CA ALA A 112 3.93 -10.31 -6.97
C ALA A 112 5.31 -10.37 -7.66
N THR A 113 6.34 -10.72 -6.90
CA THR A 113 7.71 -10.91 -7.39
C THR A 113 8.12 -12.36 -7.24
N ASP A 114 8.57 -13.01 -8.30
CA ASP A 114 9.17 -14.34 -8.24
C ASP A 114 10.56 -14.24 -7.57
N LEU A 115 10.69 -14.88 -6.41
CA LEU A 115 11.90 -14.80 -5.60
C LEU A 115 13.11 -15.47 -6.29
N ALA A 116 12.88 -16.46 -7.15
CA ALA A 116 13.94 -17.23 -7.80
C ALA A 116 14.67 -16.43 -8.88
N ASN A 117 13.97 -15.50 -9.56
CA ASN A 117 14.52 -14.81 -10.73
C ASN A 117 14.26 -13.30 -10.75
N GLY A 118 13.54 -12.74 -9.77
CA GLY A 118 13.20 -11.32 -9.65
C GLY A 118 12.20 -10.81 -10.71
N ARG A 119 11.50 -11.70 -11.40
CA ARG A 119 10.51 -11.30 -12.40
C ARG A 119 9.21 -10.85 -11.77
N GLU A 120 8.55 -9.92 -12.41
CA GLU A 120 7.18 -9.51 -12.13
C GLU A 120 6.20 -10.64 -12.50
N VAL A 121 5.30 -10.97 -11.59
CA VAL A 121 4.24 -11.97 -11.79
C VAL A 121 2.89 -11.27 -11.65
N TRP A 122 2.05 -11.42 -12.66
CA TRP A 122 0.67 -10.91 -12.66
C TRP A 122 -0.28 -12.01 -12.24
N LEU A 123 -0.91 -11.83 -11.09
CA LEU A 123 -1.90 -12.73 -10.53
C LEU A 123 -3.29 -12.17 -10.86
N LYS A 124 -4.06 -12.91 -11.65
CA LYS A 124 -5.36 -12.48 -12.20
C LYS A 124 -6.37 -13.62 -12.36
N GLU A 125 -6.03 -14.81 -11.88
CA GLU A 125 -6.85 -16.02 -11.94
C GLU A 125 -6.58 -16.89 -10.72
N GLY A 126 -7.51 -17.81 -10.41
CA GLY A 126 -7.48 -18.65 -9.22
C GLY A 126 -7.97 -17.90 -7.97
N SER A 127 -7.43 -18.23 -6.79
CA SER A 127 -7.84 -17.66 -5.52
C SER A 127 -7.34 -16.24 -5.33
N VAL A 128 -8.24 -15.31 -5.04
CA VAL A 128 -7.92 -13.91 -4.71
C VAL A 128 -7.10 -13.84 -3.41
N ALA A 129 -7.43 -14.67 -2.41
CA ALA A 129 -6.72 -14.72 -1.13
C ALA A 129 -5.25 -15.11 -1.32
N GLU A 130 -4.96 -16.14 -2.10
CA GLU A 130 -3.60 -16.59 -2.40
C GLU A 130 -2.81 -15.52 -3.15
N ALA A 131 -3.43 -14.88 -4.13
CA ALA A 131 -2.81 -13.82 -4.91
C ALA A 131 -2.47 -12.58 -4.05
N VAL A 132 -3.41 -12.13 -3.23
CA VAL A 132 -3.19 -11.01 -2.30
C VAL A 132 -2.12 -11.38 -1.27
N ARG A 133 -2.15 -12.62 -0.74
CA ARG A 133 -1.15 -13.14 0.20
C ARG A 133 0.26 -13.10 -0.39
N ALA A 134 0.41 -13.47 -1.65
CA ALA A 134 1.70 -13.37 -2.36
C ALA A 134 2.12 -11.91 -2.56
N SER A 135 1.19 -11.05 -2.98
CA SER A 135 1.45 -9.63 -3.25
C SER A 135 1.88 -8.84 -2.01
N ILE A 136 1.39 -9.21 -0.80
CA ILE A 136 1.75 -8.54 0.47
C ILE A 136 2.94 -9.17 1.19
N ALA A 137 3.59 -10.19 0.64
CA ALA A 137 4.69 -10.94 1.27
C ALA A 137 5.98 -10.12 1.33
N LEU A 138 5.98 -9.00 2.06
CA LEU A 138 7.12 -8.09 2.18
C LEU A 138 8.28 -8.76 2.92
N PRO A 139 9.47 -8.88 2.30
CA PRO A 139 10.64 -9.50 2.94
C PRO A 139 11.00 -8.84 4.27
N GLY A 140 11.24 -9.66 5.28
CA GLY A 140 11.53 -9.22 6.65
C GLY A 140 10.28 -8.89 7.48
N LEU A 141 9.10 -8.83 6.87
CA LEU A 141 7.83 -8.64 7.57
C LEU A 141 6.96 -9.91 7.44
N PHE A 142 6.72 -10.38 6.24
CA PHE A 142 5.91 -11.57 5.99
C PHE A 142 6.71 -12.69 5.34
N ALA A 143 6.32 -13.94 5.62
CA ALA A 143 6.90 -15.10 4.95
C ALA A 143 6.55 -15.09 3.45
N PRO A 144 7.47 -15.52 2.57
CA PRO A 144 7.16 -15.78 1.17
C PRO A 144 5.97 -16.72 1.01
N HIS A 145 5.25 -16.61 -0.09
CA HIS A 145 4.08 -17.43 -0.36
C HIS A 145 4.25 -18.22 -1.66
N CYS A 146 3.79 -19.48 -1.67
CA CYS A 146 3.90 -20.34 -2.84
C CYS A 146 2.57 -20.34 -3.63
N VAL A 147 2.64 -19.98 -4.91
CA VAL A 147 1.53 -20.08 -5.87
C VAL A 147 2.06 -20.78 -7.12
N ASP A 148 1.42 -21.84 -7.58
CA ASP A 148 1.80 -22.60 -8.77
C ASP A 148 3.31 -22.96 -8.83
N ASP A 149 3.83 -23.57 -7.76
CA ASP A 149 5.23 -23.98 -7.60
C ASP A 149 6.25 -22.82 -7.63
N ARG A 150 5.80 -21.57 -7.58
CA ARG A 150 6.66 -20.38 -7.48
C ARG A 150 6.66 -19.85 -6.06
N VAL A 151 7.83 -19.52 -5.56
CA VAL A 151 7.99 -18.80 -4.29
C VAL A 151 7.91 -17.30 -4.58
N LEU A 152 6.81 -16.68 -4.15
CA LEU A 152 6.50 -15.28 -4.41
C LEU A 152 6.72 -14.41 -3.18
N VAL A 153 7.14 -13.18 -3.43
CA VAL A 153 7.28 -12.11 -2.44
C VAL A 153 6.59 -10.84 -2.94
N ASP A 154 6.53 -9.81 -2.10
CA ASP A 154 5.84 -8.54 -2.36
C ASP A 154 6.15 -7.95 -3.74
N GLY A 155 5.09 -7.59 -4.47
CA GLY A 155 5.18 -7.02 -5.80
C GLY A 155 5.83 -5.64 -5.85
N GLY A 156 5.90 -4.94 -4.72
CA GLY A 156 6.56 -3.64 -4.62
C GLY A 156 8.08 -3.67 -4.86
N LEU A 157 8.68 -4.87 -4.92
CA LEU A 157 10.09 -5.03 -5.28
C LEU A 157 10.34 -4.85 -6.79
N VAL A 158 9.31 -4.98 -7.63
CA VAL A 158 9.44 -4.90 -9.10
C VAL A 158 8.49 -3.89 -9.73
N ASN A 159 7.26 -3.76 -9.22
CA ASN A 159 6.24 -2.84 -9.74
C ASN A 159 5.37 -2.26 -8.61
N PRO A 160 5.87 -1.24 -7.88
CA PRO A 160 5.16 -0.67 -6.74
C PRO A 160 3.82 0.00 -7.09
N VAL A 161 3.66 0.51 -8.32
CA VAL A 161 2.42 1.15 -8.81
C VAL A 161 2.10 0.56 -10.18
N PRO A 162 1.15 -0.41 -10.28
CA PRO A 162 1.03 -1.30 -11.43
C PRO A 162 0.23 -0.70 -12.61
N VAL A 163 0.69 0.44 -13.15
CA VAL A 163 0.08 1.11 -14.32
C VAL A 163 0.10 0.19 -15.55
N SER A 164 1.24 -0.46 -15.82
CA SER A 164 1.38 -1.41 -16.93
C SER A 164 0.37 -2.54 -16.87
N LEU A 165 0.09 -3.06 -15.67
CA LEU A 165 -0.91 -4.12 -15.48
C LEU A 165 -2.33 -3.61 -15.80
N CYS A 166 -2.70 -2.38 -15.36
CA CYS A 166 -3.97 -1.76 -15.74
C CYS A 166 -4.11 -1.63 -17.26
N ARG A 167 -3.06 -1.17 -17.95
CA ARG A 167 -3.05 -1.07 -19.42
C ARG A 167 -3.21 -2.45 -20.07
N ALA A 168 -2.50 -3.46 -19.58
CA ALA A 168 -2.59 -4.84 -20.08
C ALA A 168 -3.98 -5.46 -19.88
N LEU A 169 -4.73 -5.06 -18.85
CA LEU A 169 -6.13 -5.45 -18.64
C LEU A 169 -7.12 -4.62 -19.46
N GLY A 170 -6.64 -3.71 -20.29
CA GLY A 170 -7.46 -2.93 -21.23
C GLY A 170 -7.97 -1.60 -20.68
N ALA A 171 -7.33 -1.01 -19.68
CA ALA A 171 -7.62 0.35 -19.27
C ALA A 171 -7.16 1.34 -20.35
N GLU A 172 -8.06 2.23 -20.78
CA GLU A 172 -7.77 3.31 -21.73
C GLU A 172 -7.34 4.58 -21.00
N VAL A 173 -7.90 4.82 -19.80
CA VAL A 173 -7.48 5.87 -18.88
C VAL A 173 -7.07 5.21 -17.56
N VAL A 174 -5.89 5.53 -17.04
CA VAL A 174 -5.36 4.97 -15.79
C VAL A 174 -5.15 6.05 -14.74
N ILE A 175 -5.81 5.88 -13.61
CA ILE A 175 -5.54 6.60 -12.37
C ILE A 175 -4.49 5.79 -11.59
N ALA A 176 -3.36 6.39 -11.26
CA ALA A 176 -2.37 5.77 -10.37
C ALA A 176 -2.37 6.44 -9.00
N VAL A 177 -2.28 5.63 -7.94
CA VAL A 177 -2.14 6.12 -6.57
C VAL A 177 -0.78 5.71 -6.03
N ASP A 178 0.15 6.66 -5.91
CA ASP A 178 1.50 6.46 -5.38
C ASP A 178 1.62 7.01 -3.96
N LEU A 179 1.90 6.14 -2.99
CA LEU A 179 2.03 6.47 -1.57
C LEU A 179 3.49 6.73 -1.15
N SER A 180 4.45 6.64 -2.08
CA SER A 180 5.89 6.68 -1.79
C SER A 180 6.50 8.08 -1.91
N LEU A 181 5.93 8.96 -2.73
CA LEU A 181 6.57 10.21 -3.17
C LEU A 181 6.84 11.20 -2.02
N ASP A 182 5.94 11.30 -1.05
CA ASP A 182 6.07 12.22 0.07
C ASP A 182 7.01 11.69 1.17
N VAL A 183 7.15 10.37 1.28
CA VAL A 183 7.86 9.70 2.39
C VAL A 183 9.37 9.92 2.35
N ILE A 184 9.95 9.96 1.15
CA ILE A 184 11.40 10.05 0.96
C ILE A 184 11.94 11.43 1.36
N ASN A 185 11.13 12.48 1.24
CA ASN A 185 11.55 13.84 1.47
C ASN A 185 11.51 14.29 2.95
N HIS A 186 10.79 13.58 3.83
CA HIS A 186 10.45 14.08 5.18
C HIS A 186 11.06 13.28 6.35
N ARG A 187 11.48 12.04 6.17
CA ARG A 187 11.93 11.20 7.31
C ARG A 187 13.18 11.72 8.02
N TYR A 188 14.13 12.31 7.30
CA TYR A 188 15.38 12.81 7.90
C TYR A 188 15.27 14.23 8.45
N ARG A 189 14.32 15.07 7.99
CA ARG A 189 14.09 16.41 8.55
C ARG A 189 13.46 16.40 9.95
N ARG A 190 12.80 15.34 10.35
CA ARG A 190 12.20 15.21 11.69
C ARG A 190 13.22 15.08 12.81
N GLY A 191 14.41 14.58 12.52
CA GLY A 191 15.53 14.53 13.49
C GLY A 191 16.02 15.90 13.92
N GLU A 192 16.03 16.89 13.02
CA GLU A 192 16.43 18.25 13.32
C GLU A 192 15.40 18.98 14.20
N GLN A 193 14.10 18.73 14.01
CA GLN A 193 13.05 19.36 14.82
C GLN A 193 12.89 18.72 16.21
N ALA A 194 13.12 17.40 16.36
CA ALA A 194 13.09 16.71 17.64
C ALA A 194 14.28 17.12 18.53
N ALA A 195 15.43 17.44 17.95
CA ALA A 195 16.59 17.95 18.69
C ALA A 195 16.37 19.35 19.26
N ALA A 196 15.50 20.16 18.63
CA ALA A 196 15.20 21.53 19.08
C ALA A 196 14.21 21.60 20.27
N THR A 197 13.48 20.51 20.57
CA THR A 197 12.45 20.48 21.64
C THR A 197 12.87 19.76 22.91
N THR A 198 14.09 19.22 23.00
CA THR A 198 14.61 18.62 24.25
C THR A 198 15.03 19.71 25.22
N GLY A 199 14.05 20.28 25.91
CA GLY A 199 14.26 21.13 27.07
C GLY A 199 14.95 20.38 28.22
N TRP A 200 15.27 21.11 29.29
CA TRP A 200 16.00 20.74 30.52
C TRP A 200 15.79 19.32 31.08
N ARG A 201 14.65 18.68 30.81
CA ARG A 201 14.34 17.27 31.18
C ARG A 201 15.27 16.25 30.50
N GLY A 202 15.74 16.49 29.29
CA GLY A 202 16.70 15.62 28.60
C GLY A 202 18.11 15.69 29.19
N ARG A 203 18.46 16.82 29.86
CA ARG A 203 19.78 17.00 30.51
C ARG A 203 19.87 16.25 31.82
N ILE A 204 18.77 16.12 32.58
CA ILE A 204 18.73 15.40 33.86
C ILE A 204 18.80 13.88 33.65
N GLY A 205 18.16 13.35 32.59
CA GLY A 205 18.23 11.92 32.26
C GLY A 205 19.64 11.43 31.90
N ARG A 206 20.46 12.31 31.31
CA ARG A 206 21.87 12.04 30.99
C ARG A 206 22.77 11.98 32.24
N TRP A 207 22.43 12.76 33.26
CA TRP A 207 23.20 12.81 34.50
C TRP A 207 22.92 11.58 35.43
N LEU A 208 21.76 10.94 35.30
CA LEU A 208 21.35 9.77 36.08
C LEU A 208 21.78 8.42 35.48
N GLY A 209 22.81 8.38 34.65
CA GLY A 209 23.47 7.14 34.24
C GLY A 209 22.64 6.15 33.46
N ARG A 210 21.62 6.62 32.71
CA ARG A 210 20.94 5.76 31.72
C ARG A 210 21.94 5.36 30.64
N ARG A 211 22.17 4.04 30.55
CA ARG A 211 23.10 3.40 29.62
C ARG A 211 22.99 4.00 28.21
N SER A 212 24.15 4.30 27.61
CA SER A 212 24.38 4.71 26.23
C SER A 212 23.86 3.66 25.22
N GLY A 213 22.54 3.61 25.03
CA GLY A 213 21.89 2.75 24.05
C GLY A 213 20.96 3.51 23.11
N ASP A 214 20.46 4.66 23.55
CA ASP A 214 19.55 5.49 22.75
C ASP A 214 20.28 6.72 22.21
N ASP A 215 21.19 6.50 21.27
CA ASP A 215 21.62 7.57 20.37
C ASP A 215 20.45 7.84 19.41
N PRO A 216 19.77 9.00 19.47
CA PRO A 216 18.64 9.33 18.60
C PRO A 216 19.04 9.36 17.12
N TYR A 217 20.32 9.23 16.80
CA TYR A 217 20.88 9.15 15.45
C TYR A 217 21.16 7.72 14.96
N ARG A 218 20.96 6.67 15.79
CA ARG A 218 21.16 5.28 15.35
C ARG A 218 19.80 4.62 15.14
N PRO A 219 19.32 4.53 13.88
CA PRO A 219 18.11 3.78 13.57
C PRO A 219 18.31 2.29 13.91
N SER A 220 17.26 1.64 14.39
CA SER A 220 17.29 0.19 14.61
C SER A 220 17.40 -0.58 13.27
N LEU A 221 17.87 -1.83 13.30
CA LEU A 221 17.95 -2.65 12.09
C LEU A 221 16.60 -2.76 11.34
N PRO A 222 15.46 -2.99 12.01
CA PRO A 222 14.15 -2.95 11.35
C PRO A 222 13.82 -1.60 10.70
N ASP A 223 14.20 -0.48 11.33
CA ASP A 223 14.00 0.86 10.75
C ASP A 223 14.84 1.07 9.50
N VAL A 224 16.09 0.59 9.51
CA VAL A 224 16.98 0.65 8.34
C VAL A 224 16.41 -0.19 7.21
N LEU A 225 16.02 -1.42 7.47
CA LEU A 225 15.45 -2.33 6.46
C LEU A 225 14.17 -1.75 5.84
N SER A 226 13.22 -1.33 6.67
CA SER A 226 11.94 -0.76 6.19
C SER A 226 12.15 0.54 5.39
N SER A 227 13.11 1.36 5.81
CA SER A 227 13.45 2.60 5.10
C SER A 227 14.16 2.30 3.78
N SER A 228 15.05 1.31 3.75
CA SER A 228 15.74 0.88 2.51
C SER A 228 14.74 0.36 1.49
N ILE A 229 13.79 -0.49 1.90
CA ILE A 229 12.72 -0.98 1.03
C ILE A 229 11.89 0.18 0.50
N ALA A 230 11.47 1.11 1.36
CA ALA A 230 10.69 2.28 0.93
C ALA A 230 11.45 3.18 -0.06
N ILE A 231 12.77 3.33 0.11
CA ILE A 231 13.63 4.06 -0.84
C ILE A 231 13.69 3.33 -2.19
N MET A 232 13.90 2.02 -2.17
CA MET A 232 13.95 1.20 -3.39
C MET A 232 12.63 1.24 -4.13
N GLN A 233 11.51 1.00 -3.44
CA GLN A 233 10.18 1.07 -4.02
C GLN A 233 9.90 2.44 -4.65
N GLY A 234 10.21 3.54 -3.95
CA GLY A 234 10.02 4.89 -4.49
C GLY A 234 10.95 5.22 -5.68
N ARG A 235 12.12 4.59 -5.79
CA ARG A 235 12.98 4.71 -6.97
C ARG A 235 12.43 3.92 -8.14
N ILE A 236 11.97 2.69 -7.91
CA ILE A 236 11.36 1.83 -8.91
C ILE A 236 10.08 2.48 -9.44
N SER A 237 9.20 2.98 -8.54
CA SER A 237 7.96 3.68 -8.92
C SER A 237 8.24 4.84 -9.87
N ARG A 238 9.18 5.72 -9.53
CA ARG A 238 9.56 6.85 -10.40
C ARG A 238 10.12 6.41 -11.75
N SER A 239 10.96 5.39 -11.75
CA SER A 239 11.54 4.87 -13.00
C SER A 239 10.46 4.28 -13.91
N ARG A 240 9.54 3.51 -13.32
CA ARG A 240 8.43 2.91 -14.06
C ARG A 240 7.46 3.96 -14.58
N LEU A 241 7.01 4.89 -13.75
CA LEU A 241 6.09 5.95 -14.14
C LEU A 241 6.68 6.91 -15.18
N ALA A 242 8.01 7.00 -15.29
CA ALA A 242 8.66 7.75 -16.37
C ALA A 242 8.56 7.05 -17.73
N GLY A 243 8.55 5.71 -17.73
CA GLY A 243 8.42 4.91 -18.96
C GLY A 243 6.97 4.54 -19.31
N GLU A 244 6.15 4.37 -18.28
CA GLU A 244 4.75 3.96 -18.38
C GLU A 244 3.88 4.91 -17.53
N PRO A 245 3.64 6.15 -18.01
CA PRO A 245 2.92 7.15 -17.23
C PRO A 245 1.44 6.80 -17.06
N ALA A 246 0.89 7.15 -15.91
CA ALA A 246 -0.55 7.19 -15.71
C ALA A 246 -1.12 8.50 -16.30
N ASP A 247 -2.40 8.50 -16.66
CA ASP A 247 -3.09 9.71 -17.12
C ASP A 247 -3.33 10.68 -15.97
N VAL A 248 -3.64 10.14 -14.79
CA VAL A 248 -3.79 10.91 -13.55
C VAL A 248 -3.01 10.23 -12.42
N LEU A 249 -2.13 10.98 -11.77
CA LEU A 249 -1.34 10.51 -10.63
C LEU A 249 -1.81 11.18 -9.34
N ILE A 250 -2.33 10.38 -8.40
CA ILE A 250 -2.77 10.82 -7.08
C ILE A 250 -1.69 10.49 -6.05
N THR A 251 -1.22 11.50 -5.31
CA THR A 251 -0.13 11.38 -4.33
C THR A 251 -0.55 11.92 -2.97
N PRO A 252 -1.17 11.11 -2.12
CA PRO A 252 -1.57 11.54 -0.77
C PRO A 252 -0.36 11.92 0.09
N ARG A 253 -0.51 12.95 0.94
CA ARG A 253 0.55 13.40 1.87
C ARG A 253 0.55 12.56 3.15
N LEU A 254 1.43 11.56 3.21
CA LEU A 254 1.46 10.51 4.24
C LEU A 254 2.80 10.41 4.98
N ALA A 255 3.71 11.38 4.83
CA ALA A 255 5.05 11.37 5.46
C ALA A 255 5.01 11.29 7.00
N HIS A 256 3.90 11.70 7.62
CA HIS A 256 3.69 11.65 9.06
C HIS A 256 3.26 10.26 9.57
N LEU A 257 2.92 9.32 8.68
CA LEU A 257 2.54 7.96 9.01
C LEU A 257 3.73 7.00 8.85
N GLY A 258 4.00 6.25 9.91
CA GLY A 258 4.96 5.15 9.87
C GLY A 258 4.45 3.94 9.08
N PRO A 259 5.34 3.01 8.67
CA PRO A 259 4.94 1.83 7.91
C PRO A 259 4.08 0.84 8.70
N LEU A 260 4.08 0.93 10.04
CA LEU A 260 3.33 0.05 10.93
C LEU A 260 2.16 0.77 11.63
N ASP A 261 1.83 2.00 11.26
CA ASP A 261 0.76 2.80 11.87
C ASP A 261 -0.64 2.40 11.36
N TYR A 262 -0.91 1.10 11.23
CA TYR A 262 -2.21 0.58 10.74
C TYR A 262 -3.42 1.06 11.54
N HIS A 263 -3.24 1.38 12.84
CA HIS A 263 -4.27 1.94 13.71
C HIS A 263 -4.63 3.40 13.41
N ARG A 264 -3.91 4.07 12.49
CA ARG A 264 -4.18 5.45 12.07
C ARG A 264 -4.88 5.50 10.71
N GLY A 265 -5.76 4.52 10.47
CA GLY A 265 -6.47 4.38 9.21
C GLY A 265 -7.29 5.59 8.83
N GLU A 266 -7.97 6.22 9.79
CA GLU A 266 -8.80 7.40 9.54
C GLU A 266 -8.00 8.58 8.96
N GLU A 267 -6.80 8.83 9.51
CA GLU A 267 -5.91 9.88 9.00
C GLU A 267 -5.44 9.57 7.58
N ALA A 268 -5.11 8.31 7.30
CA ALA A 268 -4.70 7.88 5.96
C ALA A 268 -5.83 8.03 4.95
N MET A 269 -7.04 7.56 5.29
CA MET A 269 -8.23 7.69 4.45
C MET A 269 -8.55 9.16 4.15
N ALA A 270 -8.53 10.04 5.16
CA ALA A 270 -8.75 11.47 4.97
C ALA A 270 -7.72 12.11 4.03
N ALA A 271 -6.45 11.71 4.15
CA ALA A 271 -5.39 12.19 3.25
C ALA A 271 -5.59 11.70 1.81
N GLY A 272 -6.02 10.45 1.64
CA GLY A 272 -6.35 9.86 0.34
C GLY A 272 -7.51 10.57 -0.33
N HIS A 273 -8.61 10.75 0.40
CA HIS A 273 -9.80 11.45 -0.07
C HIS A 273 -9.45 12.86 -0.57
N LYS A 274 -8.79 13.64 0.28
CA LYS A 274 -8.36 14.99 -0.06
C LYS A 274 -7.46 15.04 -1.30
N ALA A 275 -6.54 14.09 -1.43
CA ALA A 275 -5.65 14.05 -2.59
C ALA A 275 -6.43 13.73 -3.89
N ALA A 276 -7.41 12.85 -3.83
CA ALA A 276 -8.28 12.52 -4.96
C ALA A 276 -9.14 13.72 -5.37
N GLU A 277 -9.79 14.40 -4.40
CA GLU A 277 -10.60 15.60 -4.68
C GLU A 277 -9.82 16.66 -5.46
N HIS A 278 -8.55 16.89 -5.11
CA HIS A 278 -7.70 17.84 -5.83
C HIS A 278 -7.44 17.45 -7.29
N MET A 279 -7.53 16.16 -7.61
CA MET A 279 -7.27 15.65 -8.95
C MET A 279 -8.53 15.45 -9.79
N LEU A 280 -9.75 15.58 -9.21
CA LEU A 280 -11.02 15.43 -9.93
C LEU A 280 -11.13 16.35 -11.16
N PRO A 281 -10.75 17.65 -11.11
CA PRO A 281 -10.83 18.51 -12.29
C PRO A 281 -9.97 18.00 -13.45
N LEU A 282 -8.77 17.48 -13.15
CA LEU A 282 -7.90 16.90 -14.18
C LEU A 282 -8.50 15.60 -14.74
N LEU A 283 -9.05 14.75 -13.86
CA LEU A 283 -9.70 13.51 -14.29
C LEU A 283 -10.91 13.79 -15.20
N HIS A 284 -11.73 14.76 -14.84
CA HIS A 284 -12.86 15.19 -15.69
C HIS A 284 -12.36 15.64 -17.07
N SER A 285 -11.29 16.45 -17.15
CA SER A 285 -10.75 16.91 -18.44
C SER A 285 -10.20 15.77 -19.31
N HIS A 286 -9.68 14.70 -18.71
CA HIS A 286 -9.26 13.49 -19.44
C HIS A 286 -10.45 12.68 -19.97
N LEU A 287 -11.62 12.78 -19.35
CA LEU A 287 -12.81 12.03 -19.74
C LEU A 287 -13.74 12.83 -20.67
N GLU A 288 -13.70 14.17 -20.64
CA GLU A 288 -14.53 15.04 -21.49
C GLU A 288 -14.54 14.68 -22.98
N PRO A 289 -13.40 14.31 -23.62
CA PRO A 289 -13.39 13.96 -25.04
C PRO A 289 -14.24 12.72 -25.38
N PHE A 290 -14.68 11.97 -24.38
CA PHE A 290 -15.42 10.71 -24.53
C PHE A 290 -16.87 10.81 -24.03
N LEU A 291 -17.25 11.92 -23.39
CA LEU A 291 -18.61 12.24 -22.97
C LEU A 291 -19.36 13.02 -24.05
#